data_46dbc1aa2c73199ca76ac9c9d4c75ef9
#
_entry.id   46dbc1aa2c73199ca76ac9c9d4c75ef9
#
_cell.length_a   1.000
_cell.length_b   1.000
_cell.length_c   1.000
_cell.angle_alpha   90.00
_cell.angle_beta   90.00
_cell.angle_gamma   90.00
#
_symmetry.space_group_name_H-M   'P 1'
#
loop_
_entity.id
_entity.type
_entity.pdbx_description
1 polymer ?
#
loop_
_entity_poly.entity_id
_entity_poly.type
_entity_poly.pdbx_seq_one_letter_code
_entity_poly.pdbx_strand_id
1 'polypeptide(L)'
;LRNEEISMNARFSPSLMCMDLTRFREQIEAMNASASFYHVDIMDGSYVKNITLSPFFIENLRKITDVPIDVHLMVNHPEDIIPMCIDAGADIISFHPETANNKIFRLLTQIKEAGRRCGVVLNPATPADSIREYAHLLDKVTVMSVDPGFAGQKFIPETLNKIRQLIAMRETHGYHYLTEIDGSCNARTFKQIAASGVDVFIVGTSGLFNLDDDVAQAWQKMEQIFAQETAAA
;
A
#
# COMPACT_ATOMS: atom_id res chain seq x y z
N LEU A 1 11.65 13.12 -21.49
CA LEU A 1 10.40 13.75 -21.02
C LEU A 1 9.54 12.76 -20.20
N ARG A 2 9.23 11.55 -20.73
CA ARG A 2 8.36 10.60 -20.02
C ARG A 2 9.01 9.99 -18.76
N ASN A 3 10.33 9.82 -18.75
CA ASN A 3 11.07 9.22 -17.62
C ASN A 3 11.35 10.26 -16.50
N GLU A 4 11.53 11.52 -16.84
CA GLU A 4 11.65 12.61 -15.87
C GLU A 4 10.29 12.85 -15.16
N GLU A 5 9.15 12.70 -15.88
CA GLU A 5 7.81 12.78 -15.32
C GLU A 5 7.50 11.62 -14.36
N ILE A 6 7.99 10.39 -14.62
CA ILE A 6 7.82 9.25 -13.72
C ILE A 6 8.58 9.47 -12.42
N SER A 7 9.82 9.98 -12.49
CA SER A 7 10.63 10.27 -11.29
C SER A 7 10.06 11.40 -10.43
N MET A 8 9.38 12.38 -11.04
CA MET A 8 8.78 13.51 -10.32
C MET A 8 7.42 13.21 -9.67
N ASN A 9 6.74 12.13 -10.04
CA ASN A 9 5.39 11.81 -9.58
C ASN A 9 5.26 10.51 -8.77
N ALA A 10 6.36 9.77 -8.57
CA ALA A 10 6.32 8.54 -7.78
C ALA A 10 5.98 8.83 -6.32
N ARG A 11 4.96 8.14 -5.78
CA ARG A 11 4.55 8.23 -4.39
C ARG A 11 5.08 7.03 -3.63
N PHE A 12 5.71 7.29 -2.49
CA PHE A 12 6.24 6.23 -1.63
C PHE A 12 5.43 6.12 -0.35
N SER A 13 5.12 4.88 0.02
CA SER A 13 4.39 4.52 1.23
C SER A 13 5.23 3.50 2.02
N PRO A 14 5.92 3.91 3.11
CA PRO A 14 6.65 2.96 3.94
C PRO A 14 5.70 1.98 4.62
N SER A 15 5.99 0.66 4.51
CA SER A 15 5.29 -0.38 5.27
C SER A 15 5.81 -0.43 6.70
N LEU A 16 5.01 0.05 7.64
CA LEU A 16 5.42 0.21 9.04
C LEU A 16 5.60 -1.11 9.80
N MET A 17 5.14 -2.24 9.26
CA MET A 17 5.49 -3.54 9.81
C MET A 17 6.99 -3.89 9.68
N CYS A 18 7.71 -3.18 8.81
CA CYS A 18 9.13 -3.38 8.54
C CYS A 18 10.06 -2.46 9.35
N MET A 19 9.50 -1.50 10.08
CA MET A 19 10.26 -0.53 10.84
C MET A 19 10.79 -1.09 12.19
N ASP A 20 11.77 -0.42 12.77
CA ASP A 20 12.19 -0.67 14.15
C ASP A 20 11.21 0.00 15.13
N LEU A 21 10.33 -0.78 15.73
CA LEU A 21 9.33 -0.28 16.69
C LEU A 21 9.95 0.30 17.97
N THR A 22 11.22 0.00 18.28
CA THR A 22 11.91 0.61 19.44
C THR A 22 12.26 2.07 19.18
N ARG A 23 12.30 2.48 17.90
CA ARG A 23 12.56 3.85 17.42
C ARG A 23 11.32 4.48 16.75
N PHE A 24 10.13 4.05 17.14
CA PHE A 24 8.86 4.39 16.47
C PHE A 24 8.71 5.88 16.18
N ARG A 25 8.74 6.73 17.24
CA ARG A 25 8.56 8.19 17.08
C ARG A 25 9.62 8.81 16.20
N GLU A 26 10.88 8.49 16.44
CA GLU A 26 12.02 9.04 15.71
C GLU A 26 11.92 8.76 14.19
N GLN A 27 11.62 7.52 13.83
CA GLN A 27 11.53 7.12 12.42
C GLN A 27 10.33 7.76 11.72
N ILE A 28 9.17 7.86 12.38
CA ILE A 28 7.98 8.52 11.82
C ILE A 28 8.25 10.01 11.61
N GLU A 29 8.77 10.72 12.61
CA GLU A 29 9.08 12.15 12.51
C GLU A 29 10.08 12.43 11.38
N ALA A 30 11.06 11.56 11.17
CA ALA A 30 12.05 11.69 10.11
C ALA A 30 11.44 11.49 8.69
N MET A 31 10.40 10.65 8.56
CA MET A 31 9.75 10.37 7.26
C MET A 31 8.56 11.30 6.95
N ASN A 32 8.04 12.07 7.92
CA ASN A 32 6.84 12.89 7.75
C ASN A 32 6.89 13.89 6.59
N ALA A 33 8.08 14.40 6.26
CA ALA A 33 8.23 15.36 5.17
C ALA A 33 8.24 14.72 3.76
N SER A 34 8.45 13.41 3.68
CA SER A 34 8.75 12.71 2.42
C SER A 34 7.72 11.63 2.08
N ALA A 35 7.15 10.95 3.09
CA ALA A 35 6.17 9.89 2.88
C ALA A 35 4.85 10.45 2.32
N SER A 36 4.33 9.83 1.26
CA SER A 36 3.02 10.18 0.70
C SER A 36 1.87 9.56 1.51
N PHE A 37 2.12 8.40 2.09
CA PHE A 37 1.23 7.62 2.97
C PHE A 37 2.08 6.87 3.98
N TYR A 38 1.46 6.39 5.07
CA TYR A 38 2.02 5.35 5.93
C TYR A 38 1.20 4.07 5.76
N HIS A 39 1.83 3.00 5.30
CA HIS A 39 1.18 1.72 5.10
C HIS A 39 1.21 0.89 6.39
N VAL A 40 0.00 0.52 6.86
CA VAL A 40 -0.18 -0.21 8.13
C VAL A 40 -0.81 -1.57 7.83
N ASP A 41 0.00 -2.61 7.90
CA ASP A 41 -0.39 -3.99 7.69
C ASP A 41 -0.98 -4.59 8.96
N ILE A 42 -2.28 -4.86 8.98
CA ILE A 42 -2.97 -5.53 10.10
C ILE A 42 -3.24 -6.98 9.72
N MET A 43 -2.68 -7.91 10.50
CA MET A 43 -2.81 -9.35 10.30
C MET A 43 -3.38 -10.02 11.56
N ASP A 44 -4.36 -10.90 11.37
CA ASP A 44 -5.10 -11.56 12.47
C ASP A 44 -4.61 -12.98 12.81
N GLY A 45 -3.58 -13.48 12.10
CA GLY A 45 -3.10 -14.86 12.24
C GLY A 45 -4.03 -15.92 11.63
N SER A 46 -5.18 -15.51 11.09
CA SER A 46 -6.17 -16.38 10.48
C SER A 46 -6.15 -16.32 8.96
N TYR A 47 -6.25 -15.14 8.38
CA TYR A 47 -6.12 -14.93 6.94
C TYR A 47 -4.71 -15.29 6.43
N VAL A 48 -3.69 -14.80 7.14
CA VAL A 48 -2.28 -15.17 6.95
C VAL A 48 -1.70 -15.71 8.27
N LYS A 49 -0.64 -16.52 8.21
CA LYS A 49 -0.04 -17.13 9.40
C LYS A 49 0.99 -16.19 10.07
N ASN A 50 0.62 -14.93 10.20
CA ASN A 50 1.38 -13.89 10.89
C ASN A 50 0.40 -12.98 11.65
N ILE A 51 0.89 -12.31 12.71
CA ILE A 51 0.17 -11.30 13.48
C ILE A 51 1.04 -10.07 13.50
N THR A 52 0.49 -8.94 13.06
CA THR A 52 1.20 -7.66 13.05
C THR A 52 0.33 -6.58 13.66
N LEU A 53 0.69 -5.35 13.41
CA LEU A 53 0.07 -4.09 13.85
C LEU A 53 -1.45 -4.19 14.15
N SER A 54 -2.04 -3.15 14.66
CA SER A 54 -3.44 -3.16 15.11
C SER A 54 -4.05 -1.76 15.06
N PRO A 55 -5.38 -1.58 15.23
CA PRO A 55 -5.99 -0.26 15.40
C PRO A 55 -5.36 0.56 16.53
N PHE A 56 -4.91 -0.06 17.62
CA PHE A 56 -4.16 0.63 18.67
C PHE A 56 -2.83 1.23 18.17
N PHE A 57 -2.15 0.58 17.23
CA PHE A 57 -0.96 1.16 16.58
C PHE A 57 -1.33 2.42 15.79
N ILE A 58 -2.43 2.38 15.01
CA ILE A 58 -2.92 3.53 14.23
C ILE A 58 -3.22 4.72 15.15
N GLU A 59 -3.89 4.48 16.27
CA GLU A 59 -4.21 5.52 17.26
C GLU A 59 -2.94 6.22 17.79
N ASN A 60 -1.85 5.47 18.02
CA ASN A 60 -0.58 6.05 18.46
C ASN A 60 0.19 6.73 17.31
N LEU A 61 0.13 6.18 16.10
CA LEU A 61 0.71 6.79 14.91
C LEU A 61 0.07 8.16 14.63
N ARG A 62 -1.26 8.26 14.72
CA ARG A 62 -1.99 9.51 14.48
C ARG A 62 -1.59 10.66 15.41
N LYS A 63 -1.06 10.35 16.60
CA LYS A 63 -0.58 11.38 17.56
C LYS A 63 0.73 12.06 17.12
N ILE A 64 1.43 11.52 16.15
CA ILE A 64 2.78 11.97 15.74
C ILE A 64 2.92 12.25 14.24
N THR A 65 1.84 12.10 13.48
CA THR A 65 1.85 12.39 12.04
C THR A 65 0.51 12.91 11.53
N ASP A 66 0.57 13.81 10.55
CA ASP A 66 -0.58 14.24 9.72
C ASP A 66 -0.54 13.58 8.33
N VAL A 67 0.51 12.82 8.02
CA VAL A 67 0.58 12.03 6.77
C VAL A 67 -0.57 11.03 6.74
N PRO A 68 -1.26 10.86 5.60
CA PRO A 68 -2.38 9.94 5.51
C PRO A 68 -1.98 8.50 5.87
N ILE A 69 -2.77 7.87 6.76
CA ILE A 69 -2.59 6.49 7.19
C ILE A 69 -3.42 5.58 6.30
N ASP A 70 -2.74 4.70 5.60
CA ASP A 70 -3.27 3.71 4.68
C ASP A 70 -3.24 2.32 5.32
N VAL A 71 -4.40 1.76 5.61
CA VAL A 71 -4.54 0.48 6.31
C VAL A 71 -4.79 -0.64 5.32
N HIS A 72 -4.00 -1.70 5.42
CA HIS A 72 -4.15 -2.95 4.70
C HIS A 72 -4.61 -4.06 5.66
N LEU A 73 -5.85 -4.50 5.50
CA LEU A 73 -6.45 -5.55 6.32
C LEU A 73 -6.25 -6.94 5.72
N MET A 74 -5.33 -7.69 6.27
CA MET A 74 -5.12 -9.13 6.03
C MET A 74 -5.84 -9.93 7.12
N VAL A 75 -7.18 -9.87 7.11
CA VAL A 75 -8.05 -10.47 8.13
C VAL A 75 -9.23 -11.19 7.50
N ASN A 76 -9.74 -12.25 8.15
CA ASN A 76 -10.89 -13.00 7.63
C ASN A 76 -12.23 -12.29 7.86
N HIS A 77 -12.30 -11.36 8.82
CA HIS A 77 -13.51 -10.63 9.19
C HIS A 77 -13.26 -9.12 9.16
N PRO A 78 -13.11 -8.50 7.96
CA PRO A 78 -12.85 -7.07 7.86
C PRO A 78 -13.96 -6.21 8.46
N GLU A 79 -15.22 -6.69 8.48
CA GLU A 79 -16.35 -6.01 9.09
C GLU A 79 -16.18 -5.71 10.58
N ASP A 80 -15.38 -6.50 11.29
CA ASP A 80 -15.13 -6.33 12.72
C ASP A 80 -14.01 -5.31 12.97
N ILE A 81 -13.05 -5.20 12.05
CA ILE A 81 -11.83 -4.38 12.20
C ILE A 81 -11.99 -2.98 11.58
N ILE A 82 -12.76 -2.84 10.51
CA ILE A 82 -12.99 -1.55 9.82
C ILE A 82 -13.46 -0.45 10.80
N PRO A 83 -14.49 -0.66 11.65
CA PRO A 83 -14.91 0.37 12.60
C PRO A 83 -13.79 0.82 13.54
N MET A 84 -13.00 -0.13 14.03
CA MET A 84 -11.87 0.15 14.92
C MET A 84 -10.78 0.99 14.23
N CYS A 85 -10.51 0.73 12.95
CA CYS A 85 -9.56 1.52 12.16
C CYS A 85 -10.08 2.94 11.89
N ILE A 86 -11.38 3.11 11.62
CA ILE A 86 -12.03 4.41 11.47
C ILE A 86 -11.86 5.23 12.75
N ASP A 87 -12.19 4.66 13.89
CA ASP A 87 -12.11 5.32 15.21
C ASP A 87 -10.65 5.65 15.58
N ALA A 88 -9.69 4.80 15.21
CA ALA A 88 -8.27 5.02 15.42
C ALA A 88 -7.67 6.13 14.54
N GLY A 89 -8.39 6.61 13.52
CA GLY A 89 -7.95 7.72 12.66
C GLY A 89 -7.27 7.30 11.35
N ALA A 90 -7.58 6.11 10.82
CA ALA A 90 -7.17 5.73 9.46
C ALA A 90 -7.79 6.65 8.41
N ASP A 91 -7.04 6.97 7.36
CA ASP A 91 -7.51 7.80 6.24
C ASP A 91 -7.97 6.98 5.05
N ILE A 92 -7.30 5.85 4.80
CA ILE A 92 -7.63 4.89 3.75
C ILE A 92 -7.72 3.50 4.39
N ILE A 93 -8.76 2.75 4.05
CA ILE A 93 -8.92 1.37 4.55
C ILE A 93 -9.15 0.45 3.37
N SER A 94 -8.23 -0.50 3.21
CA SER A 94 -8.22 -1.48 2.13
C SER A 94 -8.29 -2.89 2.71
N PHE A 95 -9.08 -3.76 2.06
CA PHE A 95 -9.23 -5.16 2.47
C PHE A 95 -9.27 -6.06 1.25
N HIS A 96 -9.04 -7.35 1.44
CA HIS A 96 -9.11 -8.34 0.37
C HIS A 96 -10.57 -8.65 0.01
N PRO A 97 -10.99 -8.54 -1.27
CA PRO A 97 -12.37 -8.82 -1.68
C PRO A 97 -12.83 -10.23 -1.28
N GLU A 98 -11.91 -11.18 -1.26
CA GLU A 98 -12.17 -12.59 -0.90
C GLU A 98 -12.69 -12.74 0.53
N THR A 99 -12.30 -11.83 1.44
CA THR A 99 -12.73 -11.87 2.85
C THR A 99 -14.05 -11.12 3.10
N ALA A 100 -14.43 -10.25 2.17
CA ALA A 100 -15.69 -9.50 2.26
C ALA A 100 -16.93 -10.39 2.00
N ASN A 101 -16.75 -11.57 1.40
CA ASN A 101 -17.82 -12.46 0.98
C ASN A 101 -18.86 -11.69 0.14
N ASN A 102 -20.14 -11.70 0.57
CA ASN A 102 -21.24 -10.99 -0.09
C ASN A 102 -21.48 -9.57 0.48
N LYS A 103 -20.53 -8.99 1.21
CA LYS A 103 -20.69 -7.71 1.93
C LYS A 103 -19.90 -6.55 1.31
N ILE A 104 -19.26 -6.74 0.15
CA ILE A 104 -18.31 -5.75 -0.43
C ILE A 104 -18.91 -4.34 -0.50
N PHE A 105 -20.10 -4.16 -1.08
CA PHE A 105 -20.76 -2.87 -1.17
C PHE A 105 -21.04 -2.25 0.19
N ARG A 106 -21.48 -3.05 1.17
CA ARG A 106 -21.76 -2.58 2.53
C ARG A 106 -20.50 -2.05 3.20
N LEU A 107 -19.37 -2.77 3.08
CA LEU A 107 -18.10 -2.38 3.70
C LEU A 107 -17.54 -1.10 3.05
N LEU A 108 -17.58 -1.01 1.71
CA LEU A 108 -17.16 0.20 1.01
C LEU A 108 -18.02 1.40 1.39
N THR A 109 -19.34 1.23 1.46
CA THR A 109 -20.27 2.28 1.88
C THR A 109 -20.00 2.73 3.33
N GLN A 110 -19.80 1.78 4.25
CA GLN A 110 -19.48 2.07 5.65
C GLN A 110 -18.23 2.95 5.80
N ILE A 111 -17.16 2.61 5.07
CA ILE A 111 -15.91 3.41 5.08
C ILE A 111 -16.16 4.83 4.55
N LYS A 112 -16.89 4.96 3.45
CA LYS A 112 -17.20 6.27 2.84
C LYS A 112 -18.12 7.12 3.70
N GLU A 113 -19.15 6.55 4.31
CA GLU A 113 -20.06 7.26 5.22
C GLU A 113 -19.35 7.79 6.46
N ALA A 114 -18.26 7.14 6.88
CA ALA A 114 -17.36 7.65 7.93
C ALA A 114 -16.40 8.74 7.44
N GLY A 115 -16.51 9.19 6.17
CA GLY A 115 -15.64 10.21 5.57
C GLY A 115 -14.22 9.69 5.27
N ARG A 116 -14.04 8.37 5.15
CA ARG A 116 -12.75 7.77 4.84
C ARG A 116 -12.69 7.28 3.40
N ARG A 117 -11.48 7.18 2.85
CA ARG A 117 -11.23 6.60 1.54
C ARG A 117 -11.23 5.08 1.64
N CYS A 118 -11.79 4.41 0.64
CA CYS A 118 -11.84 2.95 0.62
C CYS A 118 -11.02 2.35 -0.51
N GLY A 119 -10.41 1.22 -0.24
CA GLY A 119 -9.64 0.46 -1.22
C GLY A 119 -9.89 -1.04 -1.13
N VAL A 120 -9.36 -1.75 -2.11
CA VAL A 120 -9.25 -3.20 -2.10
C VAL A 120 -7.83 -3.63 -2.43
N VAL A 121 -7.47 -4.81 -1.92
CA VAL A 121 -6.15 -5.43 -2.16
C VAL A 121 -6.35 -6.71 -2.94
N LEU A 122 -5.71 -6.82 -4.09
CA LEU A 122 -5.78 -7.99 -4.97
C LEU A 122 -4.56 -8.89 -4.78
N ASN A 123 -4.80 -10.13 -4.37
CA ASN A 123 -3.76 -11.15 -4.31
C ASN A 123 -3.13 -11.42 -5.69
N PRO A 124 -1.93 -12.02 -5.74
CA PRO A 124 -1.32 -12.36 -7.04
C PRO A 124 -2.22 -13.17 -7.95
N ALA A 125 -3.03 -14.09 -7.40
CA ALA A 125 -3.95 -14.93 -8.15
C ALA A 125 -5.32 -14.27 -8.44
N THR A 126 -5.69 -13.17 -7.79
CA THR A 126 -6.99 -12.52 -7.97
C THR A 126 -6.99 -11.66 -9.24
N PRO A 127 -7.90 -11.88 -10.20
CA PRO A 127 -7.94 -11.13 -11.45
C PRO A 127 -8.28 -9.64 -11.24
N ALA A 128 -7.74 -8.76 -12.08
CA ALA A 128 -8.10 -7.33 -12.09
C ALA A 128 -9.61 -7.11 -12.30
N ASP A 129 -10.23 -7.92 -13.14
CA ASP A 129 -11.65 -7.81 -13.47
C ASP A 129 -12.61 -8.13 -12.30
N SER A 130 -12.11 -8.73 -11.23
CA SER A 130 -12.90 -9.04 -10.03
C SER A 130 -13.50 -7.80 -9.35
N ILE A 131 -12.96 -6.60 -9.60
CA ILE A 131 -13.46 -5.35 -9.02
C ILE A 131 -14.47 -4.62 -9.93
N ARG A 132 -14.73 -5.08 -11.13
CA ARG A 132 -15.48 -4.36 -12.18
C ARG A 132 -16.78 -3.75 -11.67
N GLU A 133 -17.56 -4.50 -10.89
CA GLU A 133 -18.90 -4.08 -10.45
C GLU A 133 -18.88 -2.94 -9.42
N TYR A 134 -17.77 -2.76 -8.70
CA TYR A 134 -17.64 -1.76 -7.64
C TYR A 134 -16.43 -0.83 -7.80
N ALA A 135 -15.70 -0.92 -8.91
CA ALA A 135 -14.51 -0.11 -9.17
C ALA A 135 -14.76 1.40 -9.10
N HIS A 136 -15.97 1.85 -9.47
CA HIS A 136 -16.41 3.24 -9.39
C HIS A 136 -16.50 3.80 -7.97
N LEU A 137 -16.53 2.93 -6.95
CA LEU A 137 -16.57 3.31 -5.54
C LEU A 137 -15.17 3.41 -4.93
N LEU A 138 -14.13 2.89 -5.59
CA LEU A 138 -12.80 2.77 -5.00
C LEU A 138 -12.00 4.06 -5.12
N ASP A 139 -11.25 4.36 -4.08
CA ASP A 139 -10.25 5.42 -4.05
C ASP A 139 -8.83 4.85 -4.26
N LYS A 140 -8.64 3.54 -4.02
CA LYS A 140 -7.37 2.84 -4.20
C LYS A 140 -7.56 1.36 -4.54
N VAL A 141 -6.64 0.83 -5.37
CA VAL A 141 -6.51 -0.61 -5.64
C VAL A 141 -5.05 -1.01 -5.47
N THR A 142 -4.77 -1.80 -4.45
CA THR A 142 -3.44 -2.34 -4.20
C THR A 142 -3.29 -3.70 -4.87
N VAL A 143 -2.17 -3.90 -5.54
CA VAL A 143 -1.79 -5.18 -6.15
C VAL A 143 -0.65 -5.80 -5.34
N MET A 144 -0.90 -6.98 -4.77
CA MET A 144 0.15 -7.78 -4.15
C MET A 144 1.07 -8.34 -5.22
N SER A 145 2.35 -8.09 -5.10
CA SER A 145 3.40 -8.68 -5.95
C SER A 145 4.17 -9.82 -5.28
N VAL A 146 3.69 -10.22 -4.13
CA VAL A 146 4.05 -11.42 -3.35
C VAL A 146 2.79 -11.99 -2.72
N ASP A 147 2.81 -13.23 -2.23
CA ASP A 147 1.70 -13.69 -1.38
C ASP A 147 1.68 -12.90 -0.06
N PRO A 148 0.49 -12.50 0.45
CA PRO A 148 0.41 -11.68 1.66
C PRO A 148 0.91 -12.41 2.91
N GLY A 149 1.37 -11.63 3.91
CA GLY A 149 1.68 -12.14 5.25
C GLY A 149 3.12 -11.96 5.72
N PHE A 150 4.11 -11.92 4.82
CA PHE A 150 5.52 -11.82 5.22
C PHE A 150 6.31 -10.90 4.28
N ALA A 151 7.19 -10.09 4.86
CA ALA A 151 8.15 -9.31 4.09
C ALA A 151 9.28 -10.20 3.51
N GLY A 152 9.97 -9.69 2.48
CA GLY A 152 11.17 -10.34 1.93
C GLY A 152 10.92 -11.49 0.95
N GLN A 153 9.68 -11.72 0.53
CA GLN A 153 9.33 -12.74 -0.45
C GLN A 153 9.78 -12.37 -1.87
N LYS A 154 9.88 -13.39 -2.74
CA LYS A 154 10.25 -13.19 -4.15
C LYS A 154 9.15 -12.50 -4.92
N PHE A 155 9.53 -11.48 -5.70
CA PHE A 155 8.64 -10.74 -6.59
C PHE A 155 7.99 -11.64 -7.66
N ILE A 156 6.70 -11.45 -7.90
CA ILE A 156 5.89 -12.15 -8.90
C ILE A 156 5.64 -11.18 -10.07
N PRO A 157 6.41 -11.25 -11.17
CA PRO A 157 6.36 -10.25 -12.25
C PRO A 157 5.05 -10.25 -13.03
N GLU A 158 4.29 -11.34 -13.02
CA GLU A 158 2.98 -11.46 -13.67
C GLU A 158 1.98 -10.44 -13.13
N THR A 159 2.14 -9.99 -11.89
CA THR A 159 1.27 -9.01 -11.24
C THR A 159 1.33 -7.62 -11.89
N LEU A 160 2.41 -7.30 -12.59
CA LEU A 160 2.54 -6.05 -13.35
C LEU A 160 1.50 -5.94 -14.49
N ASN A 161 1.08 -7.06 -15.07
CA ASN A 161 0.01 -7.06 -16.07
C ASN A 161 -1.32 -6.65 -15.44
N LYS A 162 -1.56 -7.03 -14.19
CA LYS A 162 -2.76 -6.64 -13.44
C LYS A 162 -2.79 -5.12 -13.23
N ILE A 163 -1.67 -4.50 -12.88
CA ILE A 163 -1.57 -3.03 -12.76
C ILE A 163 -1.96 -2.35 -14.08
N ARG A 164 -1.43 -2.80 -15.21
CA ARG A 164 -1.78 -2.24 -16.53
C ARG A 164 -3.27 -2.41 -16.86
N GLN A 165 -3.87 -3.55 -16.52
CA GLN A 165 -5.30 -3.79 -16.68
C GLN A 165 -6.15 -2.85 -15.82
N LEU A 166 -5.75 -2.61 -14.57
CA LEU A 166 -6.42 -1.66 -13.68
C LEU A 166 -6.33 -0.24 -14.20
N ILE A 167 -5.16 0.20 -14.67
CA ILE A 167 -4.99 1.52 -15.29
C ILE A 167 -5.88 1.66 -16.52
N ALA A 168 -5.89 0.68 -17.41
CA ALA A 168 -6.75 0.69 -18.61
C ALA A 168 -8.24 0.72 -18.24
N MET A 169 -8.66 -0.02 -17.21
CA MET A 169 -10.03 0.02 -16.68
C MET A 169 -10.36 1.41 -16.13
N ARG A 170 -9.47 2.01 -15.35
CA ARG A 170 -9.61 3.36 -14.81
C ARG A 170 -9.82 4.39 -15.91
N GLU A 171 -8.96 4.38 -16.92
CA GLU A 171 -9.01 5.32 -18.05
C GLU A 171 -10.26 5.12 -18.91
N THR A 172 -10.62 3.88 -19.22
CA THR A 172 -11.78 3.54 -20.05
C THR A 172 -13.09 4.01 -19.44
N HIS A 173 -13.22 3.92 -18.12
CA HIS A 173 -14.46 4.22 -17.41
C HIS A 173 -14.45 5.56 -16.67
N GLY A 174 -13.35 6.32 -16.70
CA GLY A 174 -13.21 7.59 -15.98
C GLY A 174 -13.20 7.43 -14.46
N TYR A 175 -12.69 6.30 -13.94
CA TYR A 175 -12.54 6.09 -12.50
C TYR A 175 -11.34 6.87 -11.95
N HIS A 176 -11.29 7.07 -10.63
CA HIS A 176 -10.30 7.96 -10.00
C HIS A 176 -9.40 7.27 -8.96
N TYR A 177 -9.50 5.93 -8.82
CA TYR A 177 -8.67 5.23 -7.86
C TYR A 177 -7.18 5.31 -8.20
N LEU A 178 -6.35 5.34 -7.17
CA LEU A 178 -4.91 5.14 -7.29
C LEU A 178 -4.61 3.64 -7.42
N THR A 179 -3.64 3.30 -8.27
CA THR A 179 -3.04 1.97 -8.27
C THR A 179 -1.83 1.95 -7.35
N GLU A 180 -1.72 0.93 -6.53
CA GLU A 180 -0.63 0.74 -5.58
C GLU A 180 -0.06 -0.67 -5.72
N ILE A 181 1.23 -0.84 -5.46
CA ILE A 181 1.89 -2.15 -5.46
C ILE A 181 2.53 -2.43 -4.11
N ASP A 182 2.28 -3.63 -3.59
CA ASP A 182 2.86 -4.11 -2.35
C ASP A 182 3.60 -5.43 -2.56
N GLY A 183 4.84 -5.46 -2.07
CA GLY A 183 5.74 -6.61 -2.11
C GLY A 183 6.99 -6.38 -2.95
N SER A 184 8.14 -6.56 -2.32
CA SER A 184 9.47 -6.55 -2.96
C SER A 184 9.76 -5.32 -3.84
N CYS A 185 9.24 -4.13 -3.47
CA CYS A 185 9.60 -2.85 -4.09
C CYS A 185 11.01 -2.44 -3.65
N ASN A 186 12.01 -2.61 -4.49
CA ASN A 186 13.42 -2.34 -4.18
C ASN A 186 14.25 -2.15 -5.47
N ALA A 187 15.56 -1.93 -5.35
CA ALA A 187 16.49 -1.68 -6.46
C ALA A 187 16.33 -2.67 -7.65
N ARG A 188 16.04 -3.95 -7.38
CA ARG A 188 15.93 -4.97 -8.44
C ARG A 188 14.61 -4.91 -9.20
N THR A 189 13.61 -4.25 -8.65
CA THR A 189 12.23 -4.27 -9.18
C THR A 189 11.71 -2.89 -9.56
N PHE A 190 12.28 -1.80 -9.05
CA PHE A 190 11.83 -0.43 -9.31
C PHE A 190 11.64 -0.13 -10.80
N LYS A 191 12.61 -0.52 -11.65
CA LYS A 191 12.53 -0.30 -13.09
C LYS A 191 11.26 -0.90 -13.71
N GLN A 192 11.02 -2.17 -13.48
CA GLN A 192 9.88 -2.87 -14.08
C GLN A 192 8.54 -2.45 -13.45
N ILE A 193 8.52 -2.11 -12.17
CA ILE A 193 7.33 -1.60 -11.47
C ILE A 193 6.97 -0.23 -12.03
N ALA A 194 7.92 0.71 -12.10
CA ALA A 194 7.70 2.05 -12.66
C ALA A 194 7.19 1.99 -14.11
N ALA A 195 7.75 1.09 -14.93
CA ALA A 195 7.31 0.86 -16.30
C ALA A 195 5.86 0.30 -16.42
N SER A 196 5.25 -0.18 -15.32
CA SER A 196 3.84 -0.58 -15.30
C SER A 196 2.88 0.61 -15.19
N GLY A 197 3.37 1.79 -14.78
CA GLY A 197 2.59 3.00 -14.60
C GLY A 197 1.87 3.10 -13.25
N VAL A 198 2.27 2.30 -12.25
CA VAL A 198 1.67 2.33 -10.90
C VAL A 198 1.86 3.70 -10.24
N ASP A 199 0.86 4.15 -9.48
CA ASP A 199 0.87 5.47 -8.83
C ASP A 199 1.62 5.48 -7.48
N VAL A 200 1.60 4.36 -6.72
CA VAL A 200 2.14 4.28 -5.35
C VAL A 200 2.98 3.02 -5.16
N PHE A 201 4.15 3.17 -4.54
CA PHE A 201 5.10 2.10 -4.21
C PHE A 201 5.14 1.89 -2.70
N ILE A 202 4.73 0.71 -2.23
CA ILE A 202 4.94 0.34 -0.82
C ILE A 202 6.38 -0.16 -0.67
N VAL A 203 7.14 0.52 0.17
CA VAL A 203 8.55 0.23 0.42
C VAL A 203 8.74 -0.30 1.84
N GLY A 204 9.28 -1.50 1.93
CA GLY A 204 9.52 -2.19 3.20
C GLY A 204 11.01 -2.39 3.48
N THR A 205 11.34 -3.52 4.10
CA THR A 205 12.69 -3.87 4.55
C THR A 205 13.76 -3.65 3.49
N SER A 206 13.65 -4.27 2.32
CA SER A 206 14.68 -4.22 1.28
C SER A 206 14.63 -2.97 0.40
N GLY A 207 13.53 -2.25 0.41
CA GLY A 207 13.35 -1.02 -0.37
C GLY A 207 13.68 0.25 0.41
N LEU A 208 13.61 0.20 1.75
CA LEU A 208 13.84 1.36 2.60
C LEU A 208 14.63 1.00 3.87
N PHE A 209 14.06 0.26 4.81
CA PHE A 209 14.56 0.19 6.19
C PHE A 209 15.94 -0.47 6.35
N ASN A 210 16.40 -1.29 5.40
CA ASN A 210 17.74 -1.90 5.43
C ASN A 210 18.77 -1.12 4.58
N LEU A 211 18.44 0.05 4.04
CA LEU A 211 19.38 0.83 3.26
C LEU A 211 20.34 1.66 4.13
N ASP A 212 19.91 2.01 5.34
CA ASP A 212 20.73 2.66 6.36
C ASP A 212 20.08 2.48 7.74
N ASP A 213 20.87 2.57 8.82
CA ASP A 213 20.37 2.58 10.20
C ASP A 213 19.64 3.90 10.54
N ASP A 214 20.01 5.00 9.89
CA ASP A 214 19.30 6.27 9.91
C ASP A 214 18.25 6.29 8.81
N VAL A 215 16.98 6.32 9.18
CA VAL A 215 15.86 6.25 8.22
C VAL A 215 15.81 7.44 7.26
N ALA A 216 16.29 8.63 7.66
CA ALA A 216 16.37 9.78 6.76
C ALA A 216 17.44 9.56 5.68
N GLN A 217 18.58 8.95 6.04
CA GLN A 217 19.60 8.54 5.08
C GLN A 217 19.11 7.38 4.20
N ALA A 218 18.39 6.41 4.79
CA ALA A 218 17.77 5.32 4.05
C ALA A 218 16.80 5.85 2.98
N TRP A 219 15.99 6.86 3.32
CA TRP A 219 15.07 7.51 2.38
C TRP A 219 15.80 8.15 1.20
N GLN A 220 16.83 8.95 1.46
CA GLN A 220 17.63 9.57 0.41
C GLN A 220 18.28 8.54 -0.51
N LYS A 221 18.82 7.45 0.06
CA LYS A 221 19.38 6.33 -0.72
C LYS A 221 18.31 5.65 -1.59
N MET A 222 17.12 5.42 -1.05
CA MET A 222 16.00 4.85 -1.81
C MET A 222 15.64 5.71 -3.02
N GLU A 223 15.49 7.03 -2.82
CA GLU A 223 15.17 7.97 -3.91
C GLU A 223 16.27 8.00 -4.97
N GLN A 224 17.54 8.01 -4.57
CA GLN A 224 18.67 7.95 -5.51
C GLN A 224 18.67 6.64 -6.32
N ILE A 225 18.46 5.50 -5.67
CA ILE A 225 18.35 4.19 -6.33
C ILE A 225 17.16 4.20 -7.30
N PHE A 226 16.00 4.67 -6.86
CA PHE A 226 14.81 4.73 -7.71
C PHE A 226 15.06 5.59 -8.96
N ALA A 227 15.63 6.77 -8.79
CA ALA A 227 15.97 7.67 -9.91
C ALA A 227 16.96 7.01 -10.89
N GLN A 228 17.99 6.33 -10.39
CA GLN A 228 18.99 5.64 -11.23
C GLN A 228 18.35 4.48 -12.02
N GLU A 229 17.55 3.66 -11.36
CA GLU A 229 16.91 2.48 -11.98
C GLU A 229 15.84 2.87 -13.01
N THR A 230 15.17 4.00 -12.81
CA THR A 230 14.10 4.47 -13.71
C THR A 230 14.58 5.40 -14.82
N ALA A 231 15.73 6.08 -14.67
CA ALA A 231 16.31 6.92 -15.72
C ALA A 231 16.83 6.11 -16.92
N ALA A 232 17.16 4.83 -16.73
CA ALA A 232 17.71 3.93 -17.75
C ALA A 232 16.63 3.13 -18.54
N ALA A 233 15.37 3.58 -18.52
CA ALA A 233 14.24 2.89 -19.15
C ALA A 233 13.82 3.51 -20.49
#